data_c4434c413a806308b7e1f77d527ebef9
#
_entry.id   c4434c413a806308b7e1f77d527ebef9
#
_cell.length_a   1.000
_cell.length_b   1.000
_cell.length_c   1.000
_cell.angle_alpha   90.00
_cell.angle_beta   90.00
_cell.angle_gamma   90.00
#
_symmetry.space_group_name_H-M   'P 1'
#
loop_
_entity.id
_entity.type
_entity.pdbx_description
1 polymer ?
#
loop_
_entity_poly.entity_id
_entity_poly.type
_entity_poly.pdbx_seq_one_letter_code
_entity_poly.pdbx_strand_id
1 'polypeptide(L)'
;MISAAEWRYLERGIEQRVRALNAFLYDIYHGQEIVRAGRIPSELVNGNAAFLPEMMGFDPPRNVYSHIIGTDLVRTDEDGFLVLEDNLRTPSGVSYMLENREAMMHLFPELFAAHRVAPVERYPELLRQTLESVAPAGRDGEPRLAVLTPGSFNSAYFEHAFLADQMGVELVQGSDLLVEDGALWMRTIRGRQRIDVLYRRLDDAFVDPLNFRPDSLLGVPGLFDLYRAGRVTLVNAPGTGIADDKAVYAYVPEIVEFYTGEKPILKNVTTWRCSIEAERRYVLDHLEHLVVKEVHGSGGYGMLIGPRSSRQQRAEFAPRIRANPGNYIAQPSPPWPCPPAPPSPAVAWGRAMSTCGPSCWSATGYE
;
A
#
# COMPACT_ATOMS: atom_id res chain seq x y z
N MET A 1 10.86 -17.24 -12.12
CA MET A 1 9.44 -17.53 -12.43
C MET A 1 8.76 -18.03 -11.15
N ILE A 2 7.49 -17.75 -10.98
CA ILE A 2 6.65 -18.31 -9.91
C ILE A 2 5.83 -19.43 -10.54
N SER A 3 5.88 -20.64 -9.98
CA SER A 3 5.10 -21.75 -10.49
C SER A 3 3.61 -21.61 -10.12
N ALA A 4 2.73 -22.31 -10.84
CA ALA A 4 1.30 -22.31 -10.53
C ALA A 4 0.97 -22.84 -9.12
N ALA A 5 1.79 -23.73 -8.56
CA ALA A 5 1.62 -24.22 -7.20
C ALA A 5 2.00 -23.16 -6.16
N GLU A 6 3.12 -22.46 -6.37
CA GLU A 6 3.55 -21.33 -5.54
C GLU A 6 2.54 -20.20 -5.60
N TRP A 7 2.01 -19.91 -6.81
CA TRP A 7 1.00 -18.86 -6.98
C TRP A 7 -0.25 -19.16 -6.17
N ARG A 8 -0.81 -20.36 -6.27
CA ARG A 8 -1.98 -20.76 -5.45
C ARG A 8 -1.73 -20.71 -3.95
N TYR A 9 -0.50 -20.97 -3.52
CA TYR A 9 -0.12 -20.81 -2.12
C TYR A 9 -0.13 -19.34 -1.69
N LEU A 10 0.49 -18.48 -2.52
CA LEU A 10 0.52 -17.03 -2.30
C LEU A 10 -0.89 -16.44 -2.28
N GLU A 11 -1.71 -16.78 -3.27
CA GLU A 11 -3.09 -16.29 -3.41
C GLU A 11 -3.92 -16.57 -2.16
N ARG A 12 -3.91 -17.80 -1.66
CA ARG A 12 -4.63 -18.15 -0.41
C ARG A 12 -4.11 -17.37 0.80
N GLY A 13 -2.80 -17.21 0.90
CA GLY A 13 -2.20 -16.51 2.03
C GLY A 13 -2.45 -15.01 1.97
N ILE A 14 -2.43 -14.42 0.77
CA ILE A 14 -2.77 -13.00 0.55
C ILE A 14 -4.27 -12.80 0.84
N GLU A 15 -5.15 -13.67 0.37
CA GLU A 15 -6.59 -13.57 0.64
C GLU A 15 -6.89 -13.61 2.15
N GLN A 16 -6.30 -14.54 2.89
CA GLN A 16 -6.42 -14.60 4.35
C GLN A 16 -5.97 -13.28 4.99
N ARG A 17 -4.81 -12.77 4.56
CA ARG A 17 -4.20 -11.55 5.08
C ARG A 17 -5.05 -10.30 4.79
N VAL A 18 -5.53 -10.15 3.58
CA VAL A 18 -6.38 -9.03 3.14
C VAL A 18 -7.69 -8.98 3.92
N ARG A 19 -8.33 -10.14 4.14
CA ARG A 19 -9.54 -10.25 4.96
C ARG A 19 -9.28 -9.81 6.41
N ALA A 20 -8.18 -10.28 6.99
CA ALA A 20 -7.81 -9.92 8.36
C ALA A 20 -7.48 -8.44 8.50
N LEU A 21 -6.76 -7.84 7.55
CA LEU A 21 -6.41 -6.42 7.56
C LEU A 21 -7.64 -5.52 7.39
N ASN A 22 -8.60 -5.90 6.55
CA ASN A 22 -9.87 -5.15 6.45
C ASN A 22 -10.72 -5.30 7.72
N ALA A 23 -10.76 -6.50 8.34
CA ALA A 23 -11.43 -6.70 9.62
C ALA A 23 -10.76 -5.88 10.75
N PHE A 24 -9.44 -5.79 10.75
CA PHE A 24 -8.68 -4.93 11.66
C PHE A 24 -9.04 -3.46 11.47
N LEU A 25 -9.06 -2.96 10.23
CA LEU A 25 -9.44 -1.58 9.94
C LEU A 25 -10.87 -1.29 10.38
N TYR A 26 -11.81 -2.20 10.13
CA TYR A 26 -13.17 -2.07 10.61
C TYR A 26 -13.22 -1.99 12.14
N ASP A 27 -12.57 -2.92 12.82
CA ASP A 27 -12.57 -3.00 14.29
C ASP A 27 -11.98 -1.75 14.96
N ILE A 28 -10.85 -1.25 14.49
CA ILE A 28 -10.19 -0.10 15.12
C ILE A 28 -11.00 1.20 15.00
N TYR A 29 -11.87 1.31 13.98
CA TYR A 29 -12.79 2.44 13.81
C TYR A 29 -14.17 2.20 14.46
N HIS A 30 -14.39 1.05 15.12
CA HIS A 30 -15.64 0.70 15.82
C HIS A 30 -15.37 0.21 17.24
N GLY A 31 -15.33 -1.09 17.43
CA GLY A 31 -15.24 -1.73 18.74
C GLY A 31 -13.88 -1.71 19.38
N GLN A 32 -12.79 -1.64 18.61
CA GLN A 32 -11.41 -1.81 19.06
C GLN A 32 -11.22 -3.11 19.88
N GLU A 33 -11.87 -4.19 19.47
CA GLU A 33 -11.89 -5.46 20.21
C GLU A 33 -10.50 -6.09 20.33
N ILE A 34 -9.66 -5.97 19.28
CA ILE A 34 -8.29 -6.49 19.30
C ILE A 34 -7.42 -5.75 20.33
N VAL A 35 -7.64 -4.44 20.52
CA VAL A 35 -6.98 -3.61 21.52
C VAL A 35 -7.49 -3.98 22.92
N ARG A 36 -8.82 -4.09 23.09
CA ARG A 36 -9.44 -4.51 24.36
C ARG A 36 -9.01 -5.91 24.80
N ALA A 37 -8.79 -6.80 23.84
CA ALA A 37 -8.28 -8.14 24.08
C ALA A 37 -6.78 -8.18 24.41
N GLY A 38 -6.09 -7.04 24.38
CA GLY A 38 -4.66 -6.92 24.66
C GLY A 38 -3.76 -7.62 23.64
N ARG A 39 -4.27 -7.86 22.42
CA ARG A 39 -3.49 -8.48 21.35
C ARG A 39 -2.51 -7.52 20.69
N ILE A 40 -2.88 -6.27 20.62
CA ILE A 40 -2.01 -5.18 20.16
C ILE A 40 -2.05 -4.03 21.19
N PRO A 41 -0.94 -3.30 21.38
CA PRO A 41 -0.91 -2.12 22.23
C PRO A 41 -1.86 -1.02 21.75
N SER A 42 -2.56 -0.36 22.66
CA SER A 42 -3.47 0.75 22.33
C SER A 42 -2.75 1.91 21.64
N GLU A 43 -1.50 2.14 21.97
CA GLU A 43 -0.67 3.21 21.43
C GLU A 43 -0.42 3.03 19.93
N LEU A 44 -0.40 1.79 19.43
CA LEU A 44 -0.26 1.49 18.00
C LEU A 44 -1.48 1.92 17.18
N VAL A 45 -2.63 2.05 17.81
CA VAL A 45 -3.87 2.51 17.17
C VAL A 45 -4.13 3.96 17.53
N ASN A 46 -4.40 4.25 18.80
CA ASN A 46 -4.86 5.56 19.26
C ASN A 46 -3.75 6.63 19.27
N GLY A 47 -2.49 6.22 19.31
CA GLY A 47 -1.33 7.10 19.19
C GLY A 47 -0.74 7.21 17.80
N ASN A 48 -1.32 6.51 16.82
CA ASN A 48 -0.80 6.49 15.46
C ASN A 48 -1.23 7.73 14.67
N ALA A 49 -0.29 8.40 14.03
CA ALA A 49 -0.55 9.60 13.24
C ALA A 49 -1.46 9.35 12.02
N ALA A 50 -1.55 8.09 11.56
CA ALA A 50 -2.44 7.70 10.45
C ALA A 50 -3.83 7.25 10.92
N PHE A 51 -4.08 7.20 12.23
CA PHE A 51 -5.41 6.96 12.77
C PHE A 51 -6.25 8.23 12.60
N LEU A 52 -7.41 8.11 11.97
CA LEU A 52 -8.32 9.24 11.72
C LEU A 52 -9.54 9.14 12.63
N PRO A 53 -9.62 9.94 13.72
CA PRO A 53 -10.82 9.97 14.58
C PRO A 53 -12.11 10.26 13.81
N GLU A 54 -12.01 10.99 12.70
CA GLU A 54 -13.12 11.33 11.81
C GLU A 54 -13.79 10.10 11.17
N MET A 55 -13.07 8.97 11.13
CA MET A 55 -13.59 7.70 10.61
C MET A 55 -14.28 6.84 11.67
N MET A 56 -14.27 7.24 12.95
CA MET A 56 -14.92 6.47 14.02
C MET A 56 -16.43 6.30 13.74
N GLY A 57 -16.88 5.03 13.81
CA GLY A 57 -18.27 4.64 13.59
C GLY A 57 -18.77 4.83 12.15
N PHE A 58 -17.87 5.02 11.18
CA PHE A 58 -18.25 5.13 9.77
C PHE A 58 -18.11 3.79 9.06
N ASP A 59 -19.17 3.38 8.37
CA ASP A 59 -19.22 2.18 7.52
C ASP A 59 -18.92 2.56 6.06
N PRO A 60 -17.73 2.27 5.54
CA PRO A 60 -17.47 2.43 4.10
C PRO A 60 -18.31 1.44 3.29
N PRO A 61 -18.49 1.66 1.97
CA PRO A 61 -19.24 0.75 1.13
C PRO A 61 -18.83 -0.71 1.32
N ARG A 62 -19.81 -1.60 1.59
CA ARG A 62 -19.63 -3.03 1.88
C ARG A 62 -18.77 -3.33 3.14
N ASN A 63 -18.56 -2.36 4.01
CA ASN A 63 -17.67 -2.45 5.18
C ASN A 63 -16.22 -2.78 4.82
N VAL A 64 -15.79 -2.43 3.61
CA VAL A 64 -14.42 -2.64 3.12
C VAL A 64 -13.70 -1.30 3.09
N TYR A 65 -12.64 -1.18 3.88
CA TYR A 65 -11.80 0.02 3.94
C TYR A 65 -10.78 0.08 2.80
N SER A 66 -10.13 -1.06 2.52
CA SER A 66 -9.11 -1.14 1.47
C SER A 66 -9.51 -2.18 0.42
N HIS A 67 -9.81 -1.71 -0.79
CA HIS A 67 -10.18 -2.54 -1.93
C HIS A 67 -8.95 -2.93 -2.75
N ILE A 68 -7.91 -2.10 -2.73
CA ILE A 68 -6.65 -2.31 -3.45
C ILE A 68 -5.53 -2.36 -2.42
N ILE A 69 -4.87 -3.49 -2.31
CA ILE A 69 -3.80 -3.75 -1.34
C ILE A 69 -2.55 -4.23 -2.07
N GLY A 70 -1.42 -3.63 -1.75
CA GLY A 70 -0.11 -4.08 -2.19
C GLY A 70 0.58 -4.84 -1.05
N THR A 71 0.85 -6.11 -1.23
CA THR A 71 1.64 -6.92 -0.29
C THR A 71 2.99 -7.23 -0.89
N ASP A 72 4.05 -6.70 -0.31
CA ASP A 72 5.41 -6.90 -0.78
C ASP A 72 5.92 -8.26 -0.31
N LEU A 73 6.38 -9.06 -1.26
CA LEU A 73 6.87 -10.42 -1.01
C LEU A 73 8.36 -10.51 -1.30
N VAL A 74 9.06 -11.26 -0.46
CA VAL A 74 10.45 -11.64 -0.71
C VAL A 74 10.56 -13.16 -0.79
N ARG A 75 11.30 -13.65 -1.77
CA ARG A 75 11.60 -15.07 -1.91
C ARG A 75 12.88 -15.38 -1.17
N THR A 76 12.85 -16.40 -0.32
CA THR A 76 14.02 -16.94 0.38
C THR A 76 14.22 -18.40 0.00
N ASP A 77 15.44 -18.91 0.16
CA ASP A 77 15.75 -20.31 -0.15
C ASP A 77 15.19 -21.27 0.91
N GLU A 78 15.05 -20.79 2.16
CA GLU A 78 14.63 -21.63 3.30
C GLU A 78 13.12 -21.64 3.53
N ASP A 79 12.49 -20.46 3.52
CA ASP A 79 11.08 -20.30 3.87
C ASP A 79 10.14 -20.12 2.67
N GLY A 80 10.67 -20.13 1.46
CA GLY A 80 9.92 -19.83 0.25
C GLY A 80 9.58 -18.34 0.14
N PHE A 81 8.33 -17.93 0.38
CA PHE A 81 7.92 -16.53 0.32
C PHE A 81 7.60 -15.98 1.71
N LEU A 82 8.16 -14.82 2.01
CA LEU A 82 7.85 -14.04 3.21
C LEU A 82 7.24 -12.70 2.82
N VAL A 83 6.33 -12.19 3.64
CA VAL A 83 5.79 -10.83 3.49
C VAL A 83 6.80 -9.84 4.06
N LEU A 84 7.12 -8.78 3.33
CA LEU A 84 8.02 -7.71 3.74
C LEU A 84 7.27 -6.52 4.34
N GLU A 85 6.17 -6.11 3.72
CA GLU A 85 5.27 -5.05 4.19
C GLU A 85 3.92 -5.13 3.48
N ASP A 86 2.93 -4.41 4.01
CA ASP A 86 1.61 -4.24 3.42
C ASP A 86 1.36 -2.76 3.16
N ASN A 87 0.74 -2.46 2.01
CA ASN A 87 0.38 -1.11 1.60
C ASN A 87 -1.13 -1.05 1.32
N LEU A 88 -1.89 -0.41 2.20
CA LEU A 88 -3.35 -0.35 2.13
C LEU A 88 -3.89 1.02 1.77
N ARG A 89 -3.09 2.08 1.91
CA ARG A 89 -3.54 3.44 1.63
C ARG A 89 -3.54 3.76 0.14
N THR A 90 -2.36 3.76 -0.47
CA THR A 90 -2.14 4.10 -1.89
C THR A 90 -1.09 3.18 -2.52
N PRO A 91 -1.34 1.85 -2.61
CA PRO A 91 -0.36 0.93 -3.18
C PRO A 91 -0.01 1.33 -4.62
N SER A 92 1.26 1.16 -4.99
CA SER A 92 1.83 1.52 -6.29
C SER A 92 2.67 0.39 -6.86
N GLY A 93 2.93 0.43 -8.17
CA GLY A 93 3.86 -0.47 -8.85
C GLY A 93 3.24 -1.36 -9.92
N VAL A 94 1.92 -1.49 -9.96
CA VAL A 94 1.24 -2.39 -10.90
C VAL A 94 1.40 -1.96 -12.37
N SER A 95 1.48 -0.67 -12.65
CA SER A 95 1.77 -0.15 -14.00
C SER A 95 3.10 -0.68 -14.53
N TYR A 96 4.13 -0.67 -13.67
CA TYR A 96 5.44 -1.19 -14.02
C TYR A 96 5.44 -2.70 -14.22
N MET A 97 4.60 -3.44 -13.49
CA MET A 97 4.43 -4.88 -13.71
C MET A 97 3.82 -5.16 -15.09
N LEU A 98 2.80 -4.39 -15.49
CA LEU A 98 2.17 -4.51 -16.80
C LEU A 98 3.15 -4.16 -17.93
N GLU A 99 3.85 -3.03 -17.83
CA GLU A 99 4.88 -2.62 -18.79
C GLU A 99 6.03 -3.62 -18.87
N ASN A 100 6.51 -4.14 -17.73
CA ASN A 100 7.52 -5.18 -17.72
C ASN A 100 7.04 -6.46 -18.40
N ARG A 101 5.78 -6.86 -18.20
CA ARG A 101 5.21 -8.02 -18.90
C ARG A 101 5.23 -7.82 -20.41
N GLU A 102 4.80 -6.66 -20.88
CA GLU A 102 4.80 -6.32 -22.31
C GLU A 102 6.23 -6.33 -22.88
N ALA A 103 7.15 -5.64 -22.21
CA ALA A 103 8.56 -5.63 -22.60
C ALA A 103 9.17 -7.05 -22.66
N MET A 104 8.89 -7.90 -21.65
CA MET A 104 9.33 -9.27 -21.61
C MET A 104 8.76 -10.12 -22.77
N MET A 105 7.50 -9.93 -23.13
CA MET A 105 6.87 -10.62 -24.27
C MET A 105 7.53 -10.24 -25.60
N HIS A 106 7.91 -8.97 -25.76
CA HIS A 106 8.61 -8.49 -26.94
C HIS A 106 10.09 -8.98 -27.01
N LEU A 107 10.78 -8.97 -25.87
CA LEU A 107 12.18 -9.33 -25.81
C LEU A 107 12.42 -10.86 -25.83
N PHE A 108 11.49 -11.63 -25.30
CA PHE A 108 11.62 -13.08 -25.13
C PHE A 108 10.38 -13.84 -25.63
N PRO A 109 9.93 -13.66 -26.89
CA PRO A 109 8.72 -14.29 -27.41
C PRO A 109 8.79 -15.82 -27.35
N GLU A 110 9.95 -16.41 -27.58
CA GLU A 110 10.15 -17.86 -27.53
C GLU A 110 9.92 -18.42 -26.11
N LEU A 111 10.28 -17.68 -25.08
CA LEU A 111 10.02 -18.07 -23.69
C LEU A 111 8.52 -18.16 -23.41
N PHE A 112 7.74 -17.18 -23.88
CA PHE A 112 6.30 -17.18 -23.72
C PHE A 112 5.60 -18.23 -24.59
N ALA A 113 6.14 -18.54 -25.76
CA ALA A 113 5.64 -19.64 -26.60
C ALA A 113 5.89 -21.02 -25.98
N ALA A 114 7.03 -21.18 -25.28
CA ALA A 114 7.42 -22.44 -24.65
C ALA A 114 6.72 -22.66 -23.27
N HIS A 115 6.23 -21.62 -22.64
CA HIS A 115 5.64 -21.68 -21.30
C HIS A 115 4.23 -21.05 -21.28
N ARG A 116 3.31 -21.71 -20.59
CA ARG A 116 1.98 -21.12 -20.31
C ARG A 116 2.12 -20.12 -19.17
N VAL A 117 2.40 -18.86 -19.51
CA VAL A 117 2.48 -17.77 -18.56
C VAL A 117 1.07 -17.20 -18.36
N ALA A 118 0.62 -17.08 -17.11
CA ALA A 118 -0.69 -16.50 -16.81
C ALA A 118 -0.77 -15.03 -17.28
N PRO A 119 -1.90 -14.61 -17.88
CA PRO A 119 -2.10 -13.23 -18.33
C PRO A 119 -2.19 -12.27 -17.14
N VAL A 120 -1.77 -11.02 -17.31
CA VAL A 120 -1.86 -9.95 -16.31
C VAL A 120 -2.56 -8.70 -16.85
N GLU A 121 -2.80 -8.65 -18.14
CA GLU A 121 -3.36 -7.52 -18.89
C GLU A 121 -4.80 -7.16 -18.49
N ARG A 122 -5.49 -8.07 -17.81
CA ARG A 122 -6.85 -7.82 -17.32
C ARG A 122 -6.91 -6.99 -16.03
N TYR A 123 -5.76 -6.67 -15.45
CA TYR A 123 -5.73 -5.92 -14.18
C TYR A 123 -6.50 -4.59 -14.23
N PRO A 124 -6.35 -3.72 -15.26
CA PRO A 124 -7.10 -2.47 -15.35
C PRO A 124 -8.62 -2.68 -15.43
N GLU A 125 -9.07 -3.71 -16.14
CA GLU A 125 -10.49 -4.09 -16.24
C GLU A 125 -11.03 -4.49 -14.84
N LEU A 126 -10.30 -5.35 -14.12
CA LEU A 126 -10.69 -5.80 -12.79
C LEU A 126 -10.68 -4.65 -11.77
N LEU A 127 -9.70 -3.74 -11.86
CA LEU A 127 -9.66 -2.54 -11.06
C LEU A 127 -10.89 -1.67 -11.31
N ARG A 128 -11.24 -1.43 -12.58
CA ARG A 128 -12.45 -0.69 -12.95
C ARG A 128 -13.71 -1.34 -12.38
N GLN A 129 -13.88 -2.66 -12.56
CA GLN A 129 -15.02 -3.41 -12.01
C GLN A 129 -15.09 -3.31 -10.48
N THR A 130 -13.95 -3.36 -9.80
CA THR A 130 -13.87 -3.17 -8.33
C THR A 130 -14.38 -1.78 -7.94
N LEU A 131 -13.94 -0.74 -8.64
CA LEU A 131 -14.39 0.64 -8.38
C LEU A 131 -15.89 0.82 -8.67
N GLU A 132 -16.38 0.27 -9.78
CA GLU A 132 -17.82 0.29 -10.14
C GLU A 132 -18.67 -0.38 -9.06
N SER A 133 -18.18 -1.47 -8.49
CA SER A 133 -18.91 -2.27 -7.50
C SER A 133 -19.21 -1.53 -6.20
N VAL A 134 -18.47 -0.48 -5.89
CA VAL A 134 -18.60 0.31 -4.66
C VAL A 134 -19.20 1.70 -4.88
N ALA A 135 -19.75 1.94 -6.04
CA ALA A 135 -20.43 3.20 -6.33
C ALA A 135 -21.67 3.40 -5.43
N PRO A 136 -21.97 4.65 -5.04
CA PRO A 136 -23.12 4.97 -4.20
C PRO A 136 -24.44 4.47 -4.79
N ALA A 137 -25.36 4.07 -3.93
CA ALA A 137 -26.72 3.69 -4.35
C ALA A 137 -27.54 4.92 -4.81
N GLY A 138 -28.62 4.67 -5.58
CA GLY A 138 -29.56 5.71 -5.98
C GLY A 138 -29.06 6.66 -7.08
N ARG A 139 -28.07 6.23 -7.87
CA ARG A 139 -27.63 6.92 -9.09
C ARG A 139 -28.41 6.47 -10.31
N ASP A 140 -28.45 7.32 -11.33
CA ASP A 140 -28.97 6.99 -12.64
C ASP A 140 -27.83 6.54 -13.57
N GLY A 141 -27.98 5.40 -14.23
CA GLY A 141 -27.03 4.88 -15.22
C GLY A 141 -25.74 4.27 -14.61
N GLU A 142 -24.73 4.15 -15.46
CA GLU A 142 -23.39 3.61 -15.07
C GLU A 142 -22.65 4.61 -14.16
N PRO A 143 -21.86 4.10 -13.17
CA PRO A 143 -21.09 4.96 -12.29
C PRO A 143 -19.97 5.67 -13.06
N ARG A 144 -19.74 6.93 -12.75
CA ARG A 144 -18.59 7.67 -13.26
C ARG A 144 -17.44 7.59 -12.28
N LEU A 145 -16.33 7.08 -12.79
CA LEU A 145 -15.10 6.88 -12.05
C LEU A 145 -14.09 7.96 -12.46
N ALA A 146 -13.21 8.34 -11.53
CA ALA A 146 -12.03 9.13 -11.85
C ALA A 146 -10.86 8.75 -10.95
N VAL A 147 -9.63 8.96 -11.44
CA VAL A 147 -8.40 8.82 -10.66
C VAL A 147 -7.99 10.20 -10.16
N LEU A 148 -7.98 10.39 -8.84
CA LEU A 148 -7.52 11.63 -8.20
C LEU A 148 -6.01 11.59 -7.98
N THR A 149 -5.28 12.45 -8.68
CA THR A 149 -3.82 12.58 -8.56
C THR A 149 -3.42 13.90 -7.92
N PRO A 150 -2.32 13.94 -7.13
CA PRO A 150 -1.73 15.21 -6.68
C PRO A 150 -0.99 15.97 -7.80
N GLY A 151 -0.90 15.41 -9.00
CA GLY A 151 -0.29 16.06 -10.17
C GLY A 151 1.10 15.52 -10.52
N SER A 152 1.70 16.13 -11.55
CA SER A 152 2.91 15.66 -12.23
C SER A 152 4.19 15.67 -11.38
N PHE A 153 4.19 16.35 -10.24
CA PHE A 153 5.33 16.34 -9.31
C PHE A 153 5.37 15.13 -8.38
N ASN A 154 4.31 14.30 -8.39
CA ASN A 154 4.28 13.06 -7.62
C ASN A 154 5.13 11.98 -8.30
N SER A 155 5.93 11.26 -7.53
CA SER A 155 6.81 10.20 -8.06
C SER A 155 6.07 9.06 -8.74
N ALA A 156 4.82 8.82 -8.37
CA ALA A 156 3.96 7.78 -8.96
C ALA A 156 3.01 8.33 -10.05
N TYR A 157 3.19 9.57 -10.53
CA TYR A 157 2.30 10.19 -11.52
C TYR A 157 2.15 9.36 -12.80
N PHE A 158 3.25 8.73 -13.26
CA PHE A 158 3.19 7.81 -14.39
C PHE A 158 2.11 6.73 -14.19
N GLU A 159 2.12 6.09 -13.03
CA GLU A 159 1.12 5.04 -12.72
C GLU A 159 -0.30 5.60 -12.66
N HIS A 160 -0.48 6.81 -12.10
CA HIS A 160 -1.80 7.43 -12.05
C HIS A 160 -2.37 7.65 -13.45
N ALA A 161 -1.55 8.21 -14.35
CA ALA A 161 -1.93 8.45 -15.75
C ALA A 161 -2.14 7.14 -16.51
N PHE A 162 -1.24 6.18 -16.36
CA PHE A 162 -1.32 4.87 -16.97
C PHE A 162 -2.61 4.13 -16.60
N LEU A 163 -2.92 4.04 -15.31
CA LEU A 163 -4.12 3.35 -14.85
C LEU A 163 -5.41 4.06 -15.29
N ALA A 164 -5.44 5.40 -15.27
CA ALA A 164 -6.59 6.14 -15.77
C ALA A 164 -6.85 5.86 -17.26
N ASP A 165 -5.79 5.88 -18.08
CA ASP A 165 -5.84 5.58 -19.50
C ASP A 165 -6.31 4.13 -19.75
N GLN A 166 -5.68 3.16 -19.10
CA GLN A 166 -6.00 1.75 -19.27
C GLN A 166 -7.41 1.37 -18.79
N MET A 167 -7.94 2.03 -17.78
CA MET A 167 -9.33 1.88 -17.33
C MET A 167 -10.32 2.66 -18.20
N GLY A 168 -9.86 3.60 -19.02
CA GLY A 168 -10.72 4.51 -19.78
C GLY A 168 -11.51 5.45 -18.86
N VAL A 169 -10.88 5.99 -17.81
CA VAL A 169 -11.47 6.93 -16.86
C VAL A 169 -10.68 8.22 -16.80
N GLU A 170 -11.29 9.30 -16.27
CA GLU A 170 -10.65 10.59 -16.20
C GLU A 170 -9.55 10.63 -15.12
N LEU A 171 -8.42 11.25 -15.45
CA LEU A 171 -7.37 11.63 -14.50
C LEU A 171 -7.62 13.07 -14.06
N VAL A 172 -7.87 13.28 -12.77
CA VAL A 172 -8.24 14.59 -12.23
C VAL A 172 -7.33 15.02 -11.09
N GLN A 173 -7.17 16.31 -10.93
CA GLN A 173 -6.58 16.96 -9.75
C GLN A 173 -7.69 17.60 -8.91
N GLY A 174 -7.39 17.98 -7.66
CA GLY A 174 -8.36 18.65 -6.81
C GLY A 174 -8.94 19.92 -7.43
N SER A 175 -8.14 20.66 -8.21
CA SER A 175 -8.57 21.86 -8.94
C SER A 175 -9.63 21.61 -10.02
N ASP A 176 -9.72 20.39 -10.53
CA ASP A 176 -10.70 20.01 -11.56
C ASP A 176 -12.05 19.65 -10.96
N LEU A 177 -12.11 19.50 -9.64
CA LEU A 177 -13.26 19.03 -8.90
C LEU A 177 -13.92 20.14 -8.08
N LEU A 178 -15.18 19.95 -7.77
CA LEU A 178 -15.92 20.78 -6.82
C LEU A 178 -17.04 19.97 -6.17
N VAL A 179 -17.32 20.28 -4.90
CA VAL A 179 -18.49 19.78 -4.17
C VAL A 179 -19.58 20.84 -4.23
N GLU A 180 -20.73 20.52 -4.81
CA GLU A 180 -21.87 21.42 -4.94
C GLU A 180 -23.16 20.61 -5.01
N ASP A 181 -24.24 21.12 -4.43
CA ASP A 181 -25.57 20.50 -4.42
C ASP A 181 -25.58 19.03 -3.95
N GLY A 182 -24.74 18.71 -2.98
CA GLY A 182 -24.61 17.36 -2.41
C GLY A 182 -24.05 16.32 -3.37
N ALA A 183 -23.25 16.74 -4.35
CA ALA A 183 -22.57 15.86 -5.30
C ALA A 183 -21.15 16.36 -5.60
N LEU A 184 -20.30 15.43 -6.05
CA LEU A 184 -18.96 15.72 -6.57
C LEU A 184 -19.05 15.92 -8.08
N TRP A 185 -18.52 17.06 -8.55
CA TRP A 185 -18.54 17.44 -9.96
C TRP A 185 -17.13 17.63 -10.49
N MET A 186 -16.88 17.11 -11.67
CA MET A 186 -15.70 17.42 -12.47
C MET A 186 -16.03 18.53 -13.46
N ARG A 187 -15.14 19.51 -13.55
CA ARG A 187 -15.23 20.62 -14.53
C ARG A 187 -14.72 20.12 -15.87
N THR A 188 -15.51 20.31 -16.92
CA THR A 188 -15.13 20.01 -18.30
C THR A 188 -15.46 21.18 -19.21
N ILE A 189 -14.90 21.20 -20.43
CA ILE A 189 -15.23 22.19 -21.45
C ILE A 189 -16.70 22.13 -21.91
N ARG A 190 -17.39 21.02 -21.63
CA ARG A 190 -18.81 20.82 -21.98
C ARG A 190 -19.75 21.04 -20.80
N GLY A 191 -19.25 21.57 -19.69
CA GLY A 191 -19.99 21.74 -18.45
C GLY A 191 -19.49 20.81 -17.35
N ARG A 192 -20.33 20.57 -16.34
CA ARG A 192 -19.99 19.74 -15.19
C ARG A 192 -20.42 18.30 -15.42
N GLN A 193 -19.62 17.37 -14.96
CA GLN A 193 -19.93 15.92 -14.97
C GLN A 193 -19.83 15.39 -13.53
N ARG A 194 -20.87 14.70 -13.07
CA ARG A 194 -20.87 14.10 -11.74
C ARG A 194 -19.85 12.97 -11.68
N ILE A 195 -19.15 12.85 -10.56
CA ILE A 195 -18.26 11.74 -10.23
C ILE A 195 -18.88 10.96 -9.07
N ASP A 196 -18.95 9.64 -9.17
CA ASP A 196 -19.51 8.75 -8.17
C ASP A 196 -18.44 8.03 -7.36
N VAL A 197 -17.31 7.72 -7.96
CA VAL A 197 -16.18 7.03 -7.30
C VAL A 197 -14.87 7.71 -7.66
N LEU A 198 -14.08 8.03 -6.65
CA LEU A 198 -12.70 8.49 -6.80
C LEU A 198 -11.72 7.40 -6.36
N TYR A 199 -10.91 6.92 -7.29
CA TYR A 199 -9.69 6.19 -6.97
C TYR A 199 -8.61 7.20 -6.62
N ARG A 200 -8.40 7.42 -5.31
CA ARG A 200 -7.49 8.45 -4.84
C ARG A 200 -6.05 7.96 -4.82
N ARG A 201 -5.15 8.79 -5.32
CA ARG A 201 -3.70 8.61 -5.24
C ARG A 201 -3.08 9.73 -4.40
N LEU A 202 -3.82 10.18 -3.40
CA LEU A 202 -3.52 11.30 -2.52
C LEU A 202 -3.61 10.84 -1.06
N ASP A 203 -2.64 11.25 -0.24
CA ASP A 203 -2.63 10.94 1.19
C ASP A 203 -3.80 11.59 1.93
N ASP A 204 -4.26 10.93 2.99
CA ASP A 204 -5.43 11.33 3.78
C ASP A 204 -5.40 12.81 4.20
N ALA A 205 -4.24 13.28 4.68
CA ALA A 205 -4.07 14.65 5.14
C ALA A 205 -4.38 15.71 4.06
N PHE A 206 -4.32 15.36 2.78
CA PHE A 206 -4.52 16.29 1.69
C PHE A 206 -5.86 16.17 0.98
N VAL A 207 -6.70 15.19 1.34
CA VAL A 207 -7.96 14.89 0.63
C VAL A 207 -8.97 16.01 0.73
N ASP A 208 -9.10 16.63 1.90
CA ASP A 208 -10.08 17.70 2.16
C ASP A 208 -9.53 18.72 3.16
N PRO A 209 -9.31 19.99 2.72
CA PRO A 209 -8.78 21.03 3.60
C PRO A 209 -9.74 21.45 4.72
N LEU A 210 -11.02 21.12 4.66
CA LEU A 210 -11.98 21.45 5.72
C LEU A 210 -11.94 20.46 6.88
N ASN A 211 -11.55 19.21 6.60
CA ASN A 211 -11.55 18.14 7.60
C ASN A 211 -10.14 17.74 8.05
N PHE A 212 -9.13 17.94 7.21
CA PHE A 212 -7.75 17.52 7.48
C PHE A 212 -6.78 18.70 7.48
N ARG A 213 -5.83 18.72 6.56
CA ARG A 213 -4.80 19.74 6.48
C ARG A 213 -5.32 21.04 5.83
N PRO A 214 -5.50 22.16 6.58
CA PRO A 214 -6.19 23.36 6.08
C PRO A 214 -5.47 24.07 4.93
N ASP A 215 -4.16 23.92 4.80
CA ASP A 215 -3.35 24.50 3.72
C ASP A 215 -3.22 23.60 2.49
N SER A 216 -3.98 22.50 2.43
CA SER A 216 -3.97 21.61 1.27
C SER A 216 -4.60 22.26 0.06
N LEU A 217 -3.84 22.35 -1.04
CA LEU A 217 -4.31 22.75 -2.37
C LEU A 217 -4.54 21.54 -3.30
N LEU A 218 -4.31 20.32 -2.80
CA LEU A 218 -4.36 19.09 -3.60
C LEU A 218 -5.72 18.40 -3.53
N GLY A 219 -6.46 18.63 -2.45
CA GLY A 219 -7.75 18.02 -2.18
C GLY A 219 -8.93 18.89 -2.64
N VAL A 220 -10.12 18.49 -2.22
CA VAL A 220 -11.39 19.15 -2.59
C VAL A 220 -12.15 19.51 -1.31
N PRO A 221 -12.44 20.79 -1.06
CA PRO A 221 -13.20 21.19 0.11
C PRO A 221 -14.58 20.53 0.17
N GLY A 222 -14.91 19.90 1.32
CA GLY A 222 -16.18 19.21 1.56
C GLY A 222 -16.26 17.79 0.96
N LEU A 223 -15.17 17.28 0.38
CA LEU A 223 -15.16 15.94 -0.21
C LEU A 223 -15.36 14.84 0.85
N PHE A 224 -14.77 15.01 2.01
CA PHE A 224 -14.86 14.01 3.08
C PHE A 224 -16.28 13.97 3.69
N ASP A 225 -16.93 15.11 3.87
CA ASP A 225 -18.33 15.17 4.32
C ASP A 225 -19.27 14.52 3.29
N LEU A 226 -19.00 14.73 2.01
CA LEU A 226 -19.76 14.12 0.92
C LEU A 226 -19.58 12.58 0.92
N TYR A 227 -18.35 12.10 1.18
CA TYR A 227 -18.05 10.68 1.34
C TYR A 227 -18.79 10.08 2.55
N ARG A 228 -18.75 10.74 3.71
CA ARG A 228 -19.46 10.30 4.91
C ARG A 228 -20.99 10.29 4.71
N ALA A 229 -21.49 11.17 3.87
CA ALA A 229 -22.91 11.18 3.50
C ALA A 229 -23.30 10.09 2.47
N GLY A 230 -22.36 9.24 2.04
CA GLY A 230 -22.58 8.18 1.07
C GLY A 230 -22.92 8.67 -0.34
N ARG A 231 -22.50 9.89 -0.70
CA ARG A 231 -22.78 10.53 -1.98
C ARG A 231 -21.69 10.34 -3.01
N VAL A 232 -20.49 10.03 -2.57
CA VAL A 232 -19.32 9.66 -3.37
C VAL A 232 -18.58 8.55 -2.64
N THR A 233 -17.87 7.69 -3.35
CA THR A 233 -16.99 6.70 -2.75
C THR A 233 -15.53 7.09 -2.97
N LEU A 234 -14.73 7.03 -1.91
CA LEU A 234 -13.28 7.16 -1.97
C LEU A 234 -12.63 5.78 -1.84
N VAL A 235 -11.76 5.42 -2.76
CA VAL A 235 -11.03 4.14 -2.77
C VAL A 235 -9.51 4.42 -2.75
N ASN A 236 -8.73 3.88 -1.83
CA ASN A 236 -9.15 3.24 -0.60
C ASN A 236 -9.69 4.29 0.39
N ALA A 237 -10.46 3.84 1.37
CA ALA A 237 -11.04 4.73 2.37
C ALA A 237 -9.96 5.54 3.11
N PRO A 238 -10.23 6.79 3.53
CA PRO A 238 -9.38 7.49 4.47
C PRO A 238 -9.16 6.66 5.75
N GLY A 239 -7.99 6.81 6.39
CA GLY A 239 -7.65 6.10 7.60
C GLY A 239 -7.05 4.70 7.40
N THR A 240 -6.94 4.21 6.16
CA THR A 240 -6.29 2.92 5.88
C THR A 240 -4.77 2.94 6.10
N GLY A 241 -4.16 4.13 6.13
CA GLY A 241 -2.72 4.31 6.33
C GLY A 241 -2.17 3.75 7.65
N ILE A 242 -3.03 3.52 8.65
CA ILE A 242 -2.61 2.85 9.88
C ILE A 242 -2.14 1.40 9.63
N ALA A 243 -2.69 0.73 8.63
CA ALA A 243 -2.29 -0.61 8.27
C ALA A 243 -1.02 -0.66 7.38
N ASP A 244 -0.56 0.51 6.85
CA ASP A 244 0.75 0.65 6.19
C ASP A 244 1.90 0.78 7.21
N ASP A 245 1.56 1.02 8.48
CA ASP A 245 2.54 1.27 9.55
C ASP A 245 3.37 0.01 9.82
N LYS A 246 4.69 0.16 9.75
CA LYS A 246 5.62 -0.97 9.93
C LYS A 246 5.62 -1.53 11.35
N ALA A 247 5.20 -0.77 12.36
CA ALA A 247 5.01 -1.29 13.70
C ALA A 247 3.71 -2.10 13.78
N VAL A 248 2.64 -1.70 13.09
CA VAL A 248 1.41 -2.48 12.95
C VAL A 248 1.67 -3.75 12.14
N TYR A 249 2.45 -3.66 11.06
CA TYR A 249 2.87 -4.83 10.27
C TYR A 249 3.48 -5.94 11.15
N ALA A 250 4.28 -5.59 12.15
CA ALA A 250 4.88 -6.58 13.05
C ALA A 250 3.85 -7.41 13.85
N TYR A 251 2.61 -6.92 13.96
CA TYR A 251 1.50 -7.62 14.62
C TYR A 251 0.50 -8.26 13.64
N VAL A 252 0.76 -8.24 12.34
CA VAL A 252 -0.19 -8.84 11.38
C VAL A 252 -0.39 -10.35 11.59
N PRO A 253 0.60 -11.15 12.03
CA PRO A 253 0.33 -12.53 12.41
C PRO A 253 -0.75 -12.66 13.49
N GLU A 254 -0.71 -11.84 14.53
CA GLU A 254 -1.69 -11.79 15.61
C GLU A 254 -3.05 -11.27 15.12
N ILE A 255 -3.04 -10.29 14.21
CA ILE A 255 -4.24 -9.75 13.55
C ILE A 255 -4.93 -10.85 12.74
N VAL A 256 -4.18 -11.62 11.96
CA VAL A 256 -4.71 -12.76 11.19
C VAL A 256 -5.35 -13.79 12.14
N GLU A 257 -4.63 -14.23 13.17
CA GLU A 257 -5.16 -15.19 14.13
C GLU A 257 -6.43 -14.69 14.84
N PHE A 258 -6.45 -13.42 15.22
CA PHE A 258 -7.58 -12.83 15.95
C PHE A 258 -8.86 -12.80 15.12
N TYR A 259 -8.79 -12.34 13.86
CA TYR A 259 -9.99 -12.17 13.04
C TYR A 259 -10.38 -13.40 12.23
N THR A 260 -9.44 -14.28 11.91
CA THR A 260 -9.75 -15.49 11.11
C THR A 260 -9.85 -16.76 11.96
N GLY A 261 -9.30 -16.75 13.17
CA GLY A 261 -9.17 -17.94 14.00
C GLY A 261 -8.13 -18.95 13.47
N GLU A 262 -7.39 -18.59 12.45
CA GLU A 262 -6.43 -19.45 11.76
C GLU A 262 -5.00 -18.92 11.90
N LYS A 263 -4.01 -19.80 11.83
CA LYS A 263 -2.62 -19.37 11.76
C LYS A 263 -2.33 -18.72 10.40
N PRO A 264 -1.46 -17.70 10.35
CA PRO A 264 -1.04 -17.10 9.09
C PRO A 264 -0.46 -18.13 8.12
N ILE A 265 -0.98 -18.16 6.89
CA ILE A 265 -0.45 -18.98 5.80
C ILE A 265 0.89 -18.42 5.34
N LEU A 266 0.98 -17.09 5.17
CA LEU A 266 2.21 -16.38 4.82
C LEU A 266 2.87 -15.82 6.08
N LYS A 267 4.15 -16.15 6.27
CA LYS A 267 4.96 -15.60 7.36
C LYS A 267 5.44 -14.18 7.02
N ASN A 268 5.58 -13.36 8.04
CA ASN A 268 6.30 -12.10 7.93
C ASN A 268 7.80 -12.31 7.89
N VAL A 269 8.54 -11.38 7.28
CA VAL A 269 9.96 -11.22 7.57
C VAL A 269 10.10 -10.92 9.07
N THR A 270 11.04 -11.58 9.75
CA THR A 270 11.31 -11.33 11.17
C THR A 270 11.51 -9.84 11.40
N THR A 271 10.73 -9.27 12.31
CA THR A 271 10.72 -7.82 12.55
C THR A 271 10.84 -7.55 14.04
N TRP A 272 11.88 -6.82 14.43
CA TRP A 272 12.10 -6.37 15.79
C TRP A 272 11.53 -4.96 15.97
N ARG A 273 10.76 -4.79 17.04
CA ARG A 273 10.12 -3.52 17.43
C ARG A 273 11.02 -2.80 18.42
N CYS A 274 11.61 -1.69 18.02
CA CYS A 274 12.51 -0.95 18.90
C CYS A 274 11.78 -0.31 20.11
N SER A 275 10.45 -0.21 20.09
CA SER A 275 9.63 0.17 21.24
C SER A 275 9.76 -0.82 22.42
N ILE A 276 10.03 -2.09 22.15
CA ILE A 276 10.22 -3.14 23.16
C ILE A 276 11.69 -3.18 23.56
N GLU A 277 11.97 -3.00 24.86
CA GLU A 277 13.35 -2.84 25.36
C GLU A 277 14.26 -4.03 24.98
N ALA A 278 13.80 -5.25 25.13
CA ALA A 278 14.59 -6.44 24.80
C ALA A 278 14.95 -6.52 23.32
N GLU A 279 13.95 -6.24 22.43
CA GLU A 279 14.14 -6.22 20.98
C GLU A 279 15.06 -5.05 20.58
N ARG A 280 14.87 -3.86 21.17
CA ARG A 280 15.73 -2.69 20.92
C ARG A 280 17.20 -2.96 21.30
N ARG A 281 17.44 -3.64 22.42
CA ARG A 281 18.80 -4.01 22.82
C ARG A 281 19.43 -4.92 21.78
N TYR A 282 18.72 -5.96 21.35
CA TYR A 282 19.18 -6.83 20.27
C TYR A 282 19.51 -6.04 19.00
N VAL A 283 18.63 -5.14 18.56
CA VAL A 283 18.84 -4.32 17.36
C VAL A 283 20.11 -3.46 17.49
N LEU A 284 20.31 -2.80 18.64
CA LEU A 284 21.47 -1.94 18.86
C LEU A 284 22.81 -2.74 18.87
N ASP A 285 22.75 -3.98 19.34
CA ASP A 285 23.93 -4.86 19.41
C ASP A 285 24.24 -5.52 18.04
N HIS A 286 23.31 -5.50 17.09
CA HIS A 286 23.43 -6.20 15.79
C HIS A 286 23.18 -5.28 14.58
N LEU A 287 23.36 -3.97 14.73
CA LEU A 287 23.08 -2.99 13.66
C LEU A 287 23.77 -3.30 12.33
N GLU A 288 24.96 -3.96 12.35
CA GLU A 288 25.70 -4.31 11.15
C GLU A 288 25.03 -5.40 10.28
N HIS A 289 24.09 -6.14 10.87
CA HIS A 289 23.38 -7.23 10.18
C HIS A 289 21.92 -6.88 9.83
N LEU A 290 21.44 -5.71 10.27
CA LEU A 290 20.04 -5.35 10.21
C LEU A 290 19.79 -4.16 9.28
N VAL A 291 18.58 -4.11 8.74
CA VAL A 291 18.00 -2.93 8.11
C VAL A 291 17.05 -2.30 9.12
N VAL A 292 17.36 -1.10 9.57
CA VAL A 292 16.50 -0.33 10.47
C VAL A 292 15.70 0.67 9.66
N LYS A 293 14.38 0.71 9.87
CA LYS A 293 13.44 1.55 9.11
C LYS A 293 12.63 2.42 10.08
N GLU A 294 12.33 3.64 9.66
CA GLU A 294 11.30 4.43 10.33
C GLU A 294 9.91 3.84 10.09
N VAL A 295 9.07 3.83 11.13
CA VAL A 295 7.75 3.21 11.14
C VAL A 295 6.84 3.80 10.05
N HIS A 296 6.82 5.13 9.93
CA HIS A 296 6.03 5.87 8.93
C HIS A 296 6.81 6.21 7.66
N GLY A 297 8.08 5.81 7.56
CA GLY A 297 8.95 6.13 6.44
C GLY A 297 8.57 5.38 5.17
N SER A 298 8.66 6.05 4.02
CA SER A 298 8.49 5.47 2.69
C SER A 298 9.64 5.89 1.79
N GLY A 299 9.83 5.21 0.64
CA GLY A 299 10.84 5.58 -0.35
C GLY A 299 12.31 5.44 0.11
N GLY A 300 12.57 4.71 1.20
CA GLY A 300 13.93 4.47 1.72
C GLY A 300 14.54 5.61 2.53
N TYR A 301 13.78 6.69 2.79
CA TYR A 301 14.23 7.78 3.66
C TYR A 301 14.22 7.33 5.14
N GLY A 302 15.16 7.87 5.94
CA GLY A 302 15.25 7.54 7.37
C GLY A 302 15.69 6.10 7.69
N MET A 303 16.24 5.36 6.71
CA MET A 303 16.62 3.96 6.82
C MET A 303 18.13 3.80 7.02
N LEU A 304 18.54 2.85 7.88
CA LEU A 304 19.91 2.38 8.00
C LEU A 304 20.03 0.97 7.42
N ILE A 305 20.82 0.81 6.36
CA ILE A 305 21.20 -0.51 5.85
C ILE A 305 22.52 -0.90 6.51
N GLY A 306 22.46 -1.62 7.62
CA GLY A 306 23.61 -1.94 8.46
C GLY A 306 24.78 -2.56 7.72
N PRO A 307 24.60 -3.60 6.88
CA PRO A 307 25.69 -4.23 6.09
C PRO A 307 26.37 -3.28 5.09
N ARG A 308 25.70 -2.22 4.66
CA ARG A 308 26.23 -1.21 3.72
C ARG A 308 26.70 0.06 4.42
N SER A 309 26.56 0.14 5.75
CA SER A 309 26.88 1.34 6.55
C SER A 309 28.24 1.19 7.21
N SER A 310 28.99 2.29 7.31
CA SER A 310 30.22 2.34 8.08
C SER A 310 29.94 2.24 9.58
N ARG A 311 30.97 1.90 10.36
CA ARG A 311 30.88 1.89 11.84
C ARG A 311 30.45 3.26 12.39
N GLN A 312 30.94 4.33 11.76
CA GLN A 312 30.58 5.70 12.15
C GLN A 312 29.09 5.97 11.92
N GLN A 313 28.55 5.63 10.73
CA GLN A 313 27.11 5.82 10.43
C GLN A 313 26.22 5.04 11.38
N ARG A 314 26.58 3.80 11.72
CA ARG A 314 25.85 3.02 12.73
C ARG A 314 25.92 3.67 14.12
N ALA A 315 27.08 4.17 14.51
CA ALA A 315 27.25 4.86 15.79
C ALA A 315 26.46 6.18 15.88
N GLU A 316 26.29 6.90 14.75
CA GLU A 316 25.47 8.11 14.66
C GLU A 316 23.97 7.79 14.62
N PHE A 317 23.58 6.61 14.13
CA PHE A 317 22.18 6.20 14.05
C PHE A 317 21.64 5.64 15.39
N ALA A 318 22.46 4.93 16.15
CA ALA A 318 22.07 4.32 17.42
C ALA A 318 21.43 5.28 18.43
N PRO A 319 21.92 6.55 18.63
CA PRO A 319 21.26 7.54 19.47
C PRO A 319 19.84 7.89 19.01
N ARG A 320 19.55 7.89 17.70
CA ARG A 320 18.21 8.19 17.15
C ARG A 320 17.21 7.12 17.59
N ILE A 321 17.60 5.83 17.49
CA ILE A 321 16.78 4.70 17.97
C ILE A 321 16.50 4.83 19.47
N ARG A 322 17.52 5.19 20.27
CA ARG A 322 17.35 5.36 21.72
C ARG A 322 16.44 6.54 22.09
N ALA A 323 16.55 7.65 21.33
CA ALA A 323 15.78 8.86 21.60
C ALA A 323 14.29 8.70 21.25
N ASN A 324 13.97 7.97 20.19
CA ASN A 324 12.59 7.73 19.76
C ASN A 324 12.39 6.26 19.33
N PRO A 325 12.40 5.32 20.28
CA PRO A 325 12.37 3.89 19.96
C PRO A 325 11.07 3.45 19.27
N GLY A 326 9.95 4.12 19.53
CA GLY A 326 8.66 3.82 18.90
C GLY A 326 8.64 4.10 17.40
N ASN A 327 9.55 4.94 16.90
CA ASN A 327 9.63 5.30 15.49
C ASN A 327 10.46 4.32 14.63
N TYR A 328 10.97 3.22 15.22
CA TYR A 328 11.87 2.33 14.49
C TYR A 328 11.47 0.86 14.63
N ILE A 329 11.59 0.15 13.52
CA ILE A 329 11.65 -1.30 13.47
C ILE A 329 12.97 -1.73 12.83
N ALA A 330 13.35 -2.99 13.03
CA ALA A 330 14.47 -3.59 12.33
C ALA A 330 14.10 -4.93 11.72
N GLN A 331 14.69 -5.23 10.58
CA GLN A 331 14.52 -6.50 9.87
C GLN A 331 15.90 -7.06 9.50
N PRO A 332 16.07 -8.37 9.34
CA PRO A 332 17.34 -8.90 8.85
C PRO A 332 17.61 -8.34 7.46
N SER A 333 18.87 -8.05 7.19
CA SER A 333 19.28 -7.83 5.79
C SER A 333 19.26 -9.16 5.10
N PRO A 334 18.33 -9.42 4.17
CA PRO A 334 18.36 -10.69 3.49
C PRO A 334 19.66 -10.80 2.67
N PRO A 335 20.26 -11.96 2.62
CA PRO A 335 21.05 -12.31 1.48
C PRO A 335 20.08 -12.44 0.31
N TRP A 336 19.83 -11.33 -0.40
CA TRP A 336 19.10 -11.41 -1.66
C TRP A 336 19.98 -12.28 -2.58
N PRO A 337 19.51 -13.39 -3.14
CA PRO A 337 20.09 -13.95 -4.31
C PRO A 337 19.81 -12.95 -5.46
N CYS A 338 20.61 -11.89 -5.53
CA CYS A 338 20.82 -11.25 -6.81
C CYS A 338 21.51 -12.29 -7.65
N PRO A 339 20.92 -12.85 -8.71
CA PRO A 339 21.70 -13.57 -9.68
C PRO A 339 22.87 -12.64 -10.05
N PRO A 340 24.12 -13.17 -10.19
CA PRO A 340 25.23 -12.34 -10.59
C PRO A 340 24.79 -11.62 -11.85
N ALA A 341 24.87 -10.27 -11.84
CA ALA A 341 24.59 -9.49 -13.02
C ALA A 341 25.42 -10.07 -14.17
N PRO A 342 24.80 -10.36 -15.31
CA PRO A 342 25.59 -10.80 -16.47
C PRO A 342 26.67 -9.74 -16.69
N PRO A 343 27.92 -10.14 -17.07
CA PRO A 343 29.01 -9.20 -17.29
C PRO A 343 28.50 -8.16 -18.31
N SER A 344 28.31 -6.94 -17.89
CA SER A 344 27.92 -5.81 -18.75
C SER A 344 28.99 -5.60 -19.80
N PRO A 345 28.67 -5.54 -21.08
CA PRO A 345 29.47 -4.76 -21.98
C PRO A 345 29.35 -3.31 -21.50
N ALA A 346 30.49 -2.66 -21.31
CA ALA A 346 30.60 -1.31 -20.78
C ALA A 346 29.79 -0.32 -21.63
N VAL A 347 28.60 0.03 -21.15
CA VAL A 347 27.88 1.23 -21.57
C VAL A 347 27.58 1.98 -20.28
N ALA A 348 28.26 3.11 -20.15
CA ALA A 348 28.08 4.05 -19.06
C ALA A 348 26.68 4.68 -19.14
N TRP A 349 25.76 4.18 -18.32
CA TRP A 349 24.55 4.91 -17.93
C TRP A 349 24.68 5.26 -16.46
N GLY A 350 24.62 6.56 -16.21
CA GLY A 350 24.76 7.14 -14.90
C GLY A 350 23.75 6.60 -13.89
N ARG A 351 24.13 6.64 -12.65
CA ARG A 351 23.44 6.28 -11.44
C ARG A 351 21.93 6.57 -11.51
N ALA A 352 21.15 5.54 -11.66
CA ALA A 352 19.76 5.51 -11.25
C ALA A 352 19.36 4.05 -10.98
N MET A 353 18.80 3.83 -9.81
CA MET A 353 18.06 2.66 -9.37
C MET A 353 18.83 1.37 -9.10
N SER A 354 19.40 1.27 -7.91
CA SER A 354 19.59 0.00 -7.22
C SER A 354 18.55 -0.13 -6.09
N THR A 355 17.29 -0.30 -6.44
CA THR A 355 16.23 -0.81 -5.59
C THR A 355 15.21 -1.52 -6.46
N CYS A 356 15.61 -2.66 -7.04
CA CYS A 356 14.61 -3.64 -7.45
C CYS A 356 14.17 -4.39 -6.19
N GLY A 357 13.21 -3.84 -5.46
CA GLY A 357 12.31 -4.66 -4.67
C GLY A 357 11.38 -5.39 -5.64
N PRO A 358 11.03 -6.68 -5.40
CA PRO A 358 10.00 -7.33 -6.19
C PRO A 358 8.70 -6.51 -6.03
N SER A 359 8.21 -6.05 -7.15
CA SER A 359 7.02 -5.23 -7.30
C SER A 359 5.78 -5.86 -6.67
N CYS A 360 4.99 -5.00 -6.09
CA CYS A 360 3.66 -5.25 -5.55
C CYS A 360 2.80 -6.15 -6.43
N TRP A 361 2.31 -7.22 -5.88
CA TRP A 361 1.29 -8.06 -6.48
C TRP A 361 -0.03 -7.77 -5.78
N SER A 362 -0.97 -7.14 -6.46
CA SER A 362 -2.34 -7.07 -5.97
C SER A 362 -3.07 -8.36 -6.34
N ALA A 363 -3.52 -9.11 -5.36
CA ALA A 363 -4.39 -10.25 -5.58
C ALA A 363 -5.83 -9.75 -5.68
N THR A 364 -6.32 -9.56 -6.89
CA THR A 364 -7.75 -9.44 -7.17
C THR A 364 -8.22 -10.73 -7.85
N GLY A 365 -9.24 -11.34 -7.26
CA GLY A 365 -9.73 -12.67 -7.49
C GLY A 365 -9.78 -13.13 -8.95
N TYR A 366 -9.29 -14.34 -9.15
CA TYR A 366 -9.61 -15.19 -10.28
C TYR A 366 -10.44 -16.35 -9.75
N GLU A 367 -11.66 -16.49 -10.23
CA GLU A 367 -12.33 -17.76 -10.36
C GLU A 367 -11.79 -18.53 -11.56
#